data_2672d242698381f3272f01f8803138df
#
_entry.id   2672d242698381f3272f01f8803138df
#
_cell.length_a   1.000
_cell.length_b   1.000
_cell.length_c   1.000
_cell.angle_alpha   90.00
_cell.angle_beta   90.00
_cell.angle_gamma   90.00
#
_symmetry.space_group_name_H-M   'P 1'
#
loop_
_entity.id
_entity.type
_entity.pdbx_description
1 polymer ?
#
loop_
_entity_poly.entity_id
_entity_poly.type
_entity_poly.pdbx_seq_one_letter_code
_entity_poly.pdbx_strand_id
1 'polypeptide(L)'
;MTTFSLESFLDDLKFLINTDSGSADIEGNLQVASFFKVRFEKAGFETVLHRVGMLGRPVVIAKTPGSASYDYFFSGHIDTVFPSGTVSERPFRREGNFVYGPGTVDMKAGA
;
A
#
# COMPACT_ATOMS: atom_id res chain seq x y z
N MET A 1 -3.43 -17.79 15.63
CA MET A 1 -3.72 -16.34 15.53
C MET A 1 -2.42 -15.57 15.41
N THR A 2 -2.37 -14.64 14.49
CA THR A 2 -1.19 -13.79 14.29
C THR A 2 -1.23 -12.62 15.26
N THR A 3 -0.16 -12.45 16.04
CA THR A 3 -0.03 -11.31 16.95
C THR A 3 0.51 -10.11 16.15
N PHE A 4 -0.07 -8.93 16.38
CA PHE A 4 0.42 -7.70 15.79
C PHE A 4 1.85 -7.41 16.29
N SER A 5 2.76 -7.13 15.35
CA SER A 5 4.12 -6.71 15.66
C SER A 5 4.34 -5.30 15.14
N LEU A 6 4.61 -4.37 16.05
CA LEU A 6 4.88 -2.98 15.70
C LEU A 6 6.12 -2.87 14.80
N GLU A 7 7.17 -3.62 15.10
CA GLU A 7 8.40 -3.55 14.30
C GLU A 7 8.18 -4.07 12.88
N SER A 8 7.46 -5.18 12.72
CA SER A 8 7.12 -5.68 11.38
C SER A 8 6.25 -4.70 10.61
N PHE A 9 5.28 -4.08 11.29
CA PHE A 9 4.43 -3.05 10.69
C PHE A 9 5.26 -1.85 10.23
N LEU A 10 6.21 -1.40 11.05
CA LEU A 10 7.06 -0.26 10.72
C LEU A 10 8.02 -0.59 9.57
N ASP A 11 8.53 -1.81 9.48
CA ASP A 11 9.35 -2.24 8.35
C ASP A 11 8.56 -2.19 7.05
N ASP A 12 7.32 -2.68 7.06
CA ASP A 12 6.43 -2.63 5.90
C ASP A 12 6.09 -1.18 5.54
N LEU A 13 5.78 -0.37 6.52
CA LEU A 13 5.45 1.04 6.32
C LEU A 13 6.65 1.80 5.74
N LYS A 14 7.85 1.50 6.21
CA LYS A 14 9.08 2.09 5.67
C LYS A 14 9.24 1.80 4.18
N PHE A 15 9.00 0.55 3.76
CA PHE A 15 9.05 0.19 2.35
C PHE A 15 8.03 0.98 1.54
N LEU A 16 6.79 1.06 2.04
CA LEU A 16 5.71 1.76 1.36
C LEU A 16 5.97 3.26 1.25
N ILE A 17 6.44 3.88 2.33
CA ILE A 17 6.73 5.32 2.35
C ILE A 17 7.93 5.63 1.46
N ASN A 18 8.96 4.79 1.47
CA ASN A 18 10.17 4.99 0.68
C ASN A 18 10.00 4.64 -0.81
N THR A 19 8.80 4.26 -1.21
CA THR A 19 8.45 4.04 -2.62
C THR A 19 7.59 5.20 -3.10
N ASP A 20 8.12 6.03 -4.00
CA ASP A 20 7.33 7.09 -4.62
C ASP A 20 6.15 6.48 -5.36
N SER A 21 4.95 6.97 -5.06
CA SER A 21 3.71 6.48 -5.70
C SER A 21 2.70 7.61 -5.89
N GLY A 22 3.16 8.75 -6.39
CA GLY A 22 2.26 9.82 -6.81
C GLY A 22 1.25 9.30 -7.83
N SER A 23 0.09 9.95 -7.94
CA SER A 23 -1.02 9.45 -8.77
C SER A 23 -0.62 9.23 -10.24
N ALA A 24 0.37 9.96 -10.74
CA ALA A 24 0.88 9.81 -12.11
C ALA A 24 2.08 8.87 -12.22
N ASP A 25 2.64 8.42 -11.12
CA ASP A 25 3.79 7.51 -11.07
C ASP A 25 3.30 6.06 -11.15
N ILE A 26 3.09 5.56 -12.35
CA ILE A 26 2.53 4.22 -12.57
C ILE A 26 3.48 3.13 -12.08
N GLU A 27 4.78 3.29 -12.31
CA GLU A 27 5.80 2.33 -11.88
C GLU A 27 5.82 2.20 -10.35
N GLY A 28 5.86 3.32 -9.64
CA GLY A 28 5.82 3.34 -8.18
C GLY A 28 4.55 2.73 -7.64
N ASN A 29 3.41 3.05 -8.24
CA ASN A 29 2.13 2.47 -7.83
C ASN A 29 2.08 0.96 -8.09
N LEU A 30 2.70 0.48 -9.18
CA LEU A 30 2.80 -0.96 -9.43
C LEU A 30 3.64 -1.66 -8.37
N GLN A 31 4.71 -1.05 -7.90
CA GLN A 31 5.52 -1.63 -6.81
C GLN A 31 4.71 -1.73 -5.53
N VAL A 32 3.97 -0.69 -5.18
CA VAL A 32 3.11 -0.69 -3.98
C VAL A 32 1.97 -1.70 -4.14
N ALA A 33 1.33 -1.74 -5.28
CA ALA A 33 0.25 -2.69 -5.56
C ALA A 33 0.75 -4.14 -5.47
N SER A 34 1.91 -4.42 -6.02
CA SER A 34 2.51 -5.76 -5.96
C SER A 34 2.83 -6.17 -4.51
N PHE A 35 3.29 -5.24 -3.70
CA PHE A 35 3.51 -5.48 -2.27
C PHE A 35 2.22 -5.92 -1.59
N PHE A 36 1.13 -5.18 -1.76
CA PHE A 36 -0.15 -5.53 -1.16
C PHE A 36 -0.70 -6.85 -1.70
N LYS A 37 -0.59 -7.07 -3.00
CA LYS A 37 -1.05 -8.33 -3.60
C LYS A 37 -0.39 -9.54 -2.94
N VAL A 38 0.92 -9.52 -2.80
CA VAL A 38 1.67 -10.62 -2.17
C VAL A 38 1.27 -10.79 -0.70
N ARG A 39 1.08 -9.69 0.02
CA ARG A 39 0.70 -9.76 1.44
C ARG A 39 -0.70 -10.31 1.62
N PHE A 40 -1.65 -9.93 0.79
CA PHE A 40 -3.00 -10.50 0.83
C PHE A 40 -3.00 -11.98 0.48
N GLU A 41 -2.22 -12.39 -0.50
CA GLU A 41 -2.10 -13.81 -0.86
C GLU A 41 -1.54 -14.64 0.30
N LYS A 42 -0.51 -14.12 0.97
CA LYS A 42 0.06 -14.77 2.16
C LYS A 42 -0.95 -14.89 3.30
N ALA A 43 -1.88 -13.95 3.37
CA ALA A 43 -2.95 -13.97 4.39
C ALA A 43 -4.12 -14.88 3.99
N GLY A 44 -4.07 -15.50 2.81
CA GLY A 44 -5.08 -16.46 2.38
C GLY A 44 -6.16 -15.89 1.47
N PHE A 45 -6.02 -14.66 0.99
CA PHE A 45 -7.00 -14.05 0.08
C PHE A 45 -6.71 -14.42 -1.38
N GLU A 46 -7.77 -14.50 -2.17
CA GLU A 46 -7.65 -14.47 -3.63
C GLU A 46 -7.43 -13.04 -4.09
N THR A 47 -6.46 -12.82 -4.95
CA THR A 47 -6.11 -11.47 -5.40
C THR A 47 -6.14 -11.36 -6.91
N VAL A 48 -6.52 -10.16 -7.38
CA VAL A 48 -6.41 -9.78 -8.79
C VAL A 48 -5.82 -8.37 -8.84
N LEU A 49 -4.88 -8.15 -9.76
CA LEU A 49 -4.37 -6.82 -10.04
C LEU A 49 -4.92 -6.37 -11.39
N HIS A 50 -5.74 -5.33 -11.38
CA HIS A 50 -6.29 -4.72 -12.58
C HIS A 50 -5.52 -3.46 -12.94
N ARG A 51 -5.42 -3.18 -14.24
CA ARG A 51 -4.88 -1.94 -14.77
C ARG A 51 -6.04 -1.15 -15.34
N VAL A 52 -6.30 0.03 -14.80
CA VAL A 52 -7.49 0.82 -15.14
C VAL A 52 -7.12 2.18 -15.74
N GLY A 53 -8.04 2.71 -16.57
CA GLY A 53 -7.88 3.98 -17.22
C GLY A 53 -6.83 3.99 -18.31
N MET A 54 -6.63 5.13 -18.94
CA MET A 54 -5.69 5.27 -20.06
C MET A 54 -4.24 5.11 -19.60
N LEU A 55 -3.92 5.48 -18.36
CA LEU A 55 -2.58 5.37 -17.81
C LEU A 55 -2.28 3.96 -17.26
N GLY A 56 -3.28 3.08 -17.19
CA GLY A 56 -3.09 1.74 -16.67
C GLY A 56 -2.76 1.72 -15.17
N ARG A 57 -3.45 2.52 -14.38
CA ARG A 57 -3.25 2.57 -12.93
C ARG A 57 -3.62 1.25 -12.29
N PRO A 58 -2.81 0.74 -11.34
CA PRO A 58 -3.09 -0.55 -10.73
C PRO A 58 -4.18 -0.46 -9.67
N VAL A 59 -5.03 -1.48 -9.63
CA VAL A 59 -6.01 -1.68 -8.57
C VAL A 59 -5.87 -3.11 -8.09
N VAL A 60 -5.66 -3.31 -6.80
CA VAL A 60 -5.61 -4.64 -6.20
C VAL A 60 -6.96 -4.94 -5.56
N ILE A 61 -7.53 -6.07 -5.93
CA ILE A 61 -8.74 -6.60 -5.32
C ILE A 61 -8.37 -7.89 -4.59
N ALA A 62 -8.63 -7.92 -3.29
CA ALA A 62 -8.43 -9.10 -2.47
C ALA A 62 -9.76 -9.54 -1.88
N LYS A 63 -10.10 -10.82 -1.99
CA LYS A 63 -11.37 -11.34 -1.53
C LYS A 63 -11.21 -12.69 -0.84
N THR A 64 -12.12 -13.00 0.05
CA THR A 64 -12.18 -14.30 0.71
C THR A 64 -12.47 -15.39 -0.33
N PRO A 65 -11.66 -16.45 -0.41
CA PRO A 65 -11.84 -17.49 -1.42
C PRO A 65 -13.16 -18.23 -1.25
N GLY A 66 -13.75 -18.61 -2.38
CA GLY A 66 -14.93 -19.48 -2.40
C GLY A 66 -16.23 -18.85 -1.94
N SER A 67 -16.23 -17.54 -1.66
CA SER A 67 -17.45 -16.85 -1.22
C SER A 67 -18.19 -16.23 -2.39
N ALA A 68 -19.52 -16.36 -2.39
CA ALA A 68 -20.40 -15.73 -3.37
C ALA A 68 -20.90 -14.36 -2.93
N SER A 69 -20.82 -14.06 -1.63
CA SER A 69 -21.24 -12.79 -1.04
C SER A 69 -20.32 -12.42 0.11
N TYR A 70 -20.30 -11.15 0.45
CA TYR A 70 -19.39 -10.59 1.46
C TYR A 70 -20.15 -9.68 2.41
N ASP A 71 -19.82 -9.76 3.72
CA ASP A 71 -20.43 -8.91 4.73
C ASP A 71 -19.77 -7.55 4.83
N TYR A 72 -18.48 -7.48 4.48
CA TYR A 72 -17.68 -6.26 4.61
C TYR A 72 -16.93 -5.96 3.32
N PHE A 73 -16.86 -4.69 3.00
CA PHE A 73 -16.07 -4.17 1.89
C PHE A 73 -15.21 -3.02 2.40
N PHE A 74 -13.89 -3.15 2.21
CA PHE A 74 -12.93 -2.12 2.57
C PHE A 74 -12.34 -1.49 1.31
N SER A 75 -12.26 -0.18 1.30
CA SER A 75 -11.68 0.56 0.19
C SER A 75 -10.64 1.54 0.70
N GLY A 76 -9.51 1.60 0.00
CA GLY A 76 -8.44 2.54 0.31
C GLY A 76 -7.69 2.88 -0.96
N HIS A 77 -6.70 3.77 -0.83
CA HIS A 77 -5.86 4.12 -1.96
C HIS A 77 -4.38 3.93 -1.60
N ILE A 78 -3.56 3.68 -2.61
CA ILE A 78 -2.14 3.41 -2.46
C ILE A 78 -1.26 4.51 -3.05
N ASP A 79 -1.86 5.42 -3.81
CA ASP A 79 -1.15 6.55 -4.37
C ASP A 79 -1.03 7.71 -3.38
N THR A 80 -0.19 8.66 -3.72
CA THR A 80 -0.02 9.89 -2.97
C THR A 80 -0.13 11.10 -3.88
N VAL A 81 -0.23 12.28 -3.28
CA VAL A 81 -0.24 13.56 -4.02
C VAL A 81 1.16 14.08 -4.29
N PHE A 82 2.19 13.39 -3.84
CA PHE A 82 3.57 13.87 -3.91
C PHE A 82 4.23 13.47 -5.25
N PRO A 83 5.01 14.38 -5.86
CA PRO A 83 5.70 14.05 -7.10
C PRO A 83 6.85 13.05 -6.88
N SER A 84 7.23 12.37 -7.94
CA SER A 84 8.39 11.48 -7.92
C SER A 84 9.64 12.26 -7.50
N GLY A 85 10.47 11.62 -6.67
CA GLY A 85 11.64 12.26 -6.09
C GLY A 85 11.42 12.80 -4.67
N THR A 86 10.17 12.86 -4.20
CA THR A 86 9.87 13.33 -2.83
C THR A 86 10.53 12.44 -1.78
N VAL A 87 10.58 11.13 -2.00
CA VAL A 87 11.25 10.19 -1.08
C VAL A 87 12.74 10.54 -0.92
N SER A 88 13.42 10.94 -1.98
CA SER A 88 14.83 11.34 -1.90
C SER A 88 15.05 12.55 -1.00
N GLU A 89 14.08 13.45 -0.92
CA GLU A 89 14.14 14.66 -0.09
C GLU A 89 13.63 14.42 1.32
N ARG A 90 12.60 13.59 1.48
CA ARG A 90 11.92 13.34 2.76
C ARG A 90 11.63 11.85 2.94
N PRO A 91 12.67 10.99 3.11
CA PRO A 91 12.45 9.55 3.28
C PRO A 91 11.77 9.24 4.61
N PHE A 92 11.36 7.98 4.75
CA PHE A 92 10.83 7.48 6.03
C PHE A 92 11.79 7.83 7.17
N ARG A 93 11.23 8.35 8.25
CA ARG A 93 11.98 8.69 9.44
C ARG A 93 11.16 8.41 10.68
N ARG A 94 11.79 7.81 11.68
CA ARG A 94 11.17 7.57 12.98
C ARG A 94 11.91 8.37 14.04
N GLU A 95 11.17 9.16 14.82
CA GLU A 95 11.70 9.89 15.98
C GLU A 95 10.79 9.64 17.17
N GLY A 96 11.26 8.86 18.17
CA GLY A 96 10.45 8.51 19.32
C GLY A 96 9.17 7.78 18.93
N ASN A 97 8.04 8.39 19.23
CA ASN A 97 6.71 7.84 18.91
C ASN A 97 6.12 8.38 17.61
N PHE A 98 6.91 9.10 16.82
CA PHE A 98 6.45 9.72 15.58
C PHE A 98 7.14 9.12 14.38
N VAL A 99 6.37 8.97 13.29
CA VAL A 99 6.85 8.52 11.99
C VAL A 99 6.55 9.60 10.95
N TYR A 100 7.53 9.89 10.11
CA TYR A 100 7.46 10.92 9.08
C TYR A 100 7.77 10.34 7.72
N GLY A 101 7.16 10.90 6.70
CA GLY A 101 7.41 10.55 5.30
C GLY A 101 6.19 10.80 4.43
N PRO A 102 6.37 10.90 3.09
CA PRO A 102 5.27 11.18 2.19
C PRO A 102 4.23 10.05 2.19
N GLY A 103 2.98 10.42 2.38
CA GLY A 103 1.86 9.46 2.37
C GLY A 103 1.64 8.70 3.67
N THR A 104 2.38 9.02 4.74
CA THR A 104 2.22 8.33 6.04
C THR A 104 0.79 8.41 6.54
N VAL A 105 0.21 9.59 6.55
CA VAL A 105 -1.16 9.80 7.06
C VAL A 105 -2.19 9.44 5.99
N ASP A 106 -1.93 9.78 4.75
CA ASP A 106 -2.90 9.64 3.65
C ASP A 106 -2.31 8.78 2.52
N MET A 107 -2.53 7.49 2.54
CA MET A 107 -3.06 6.75 3.70
C MET A 107 -2.23 5.48 3.96
N LYS A 108 -0.93 5.50 3.66
CA LYS A 108 -0.08 4.30 3.71
C LYS A 108 -0.08 3.62 5.08
N ALA A 109 -0.17 4.38 6.17
CA ALA A 109 -0.23 3.79 7.50
C ALA A 109 -1.57 3.10 7.76
N GLY A 110 -2.64 3.52 7.09
CA GLY A 110 -3.95 2.91 7.24
C GLY A 110 -4.29 1.84 6.22
N ALA A 111 -3.42 1.70 5.24
CA ALA A 111 -3.68 0.77 4.14
C ALA A 111 -3.42 -0.70 4.47
#